data_09d3815c18ca8a32cd6234da1efaa18b
#
_entry.id   09d3815c18ca8a32cd6234da1efaa18b
#
_cell.length_a   1.000
_cell.length_b   1.000
_cell.length_c   1.000
_cell.angle_alpha   90.00
_cell.angle_beta   90.00
_cell.angle_gamma   90.00
#
_symmetry.space_group_name_H-M   'P 1'
#
loop_
_entity.id
_entity.type
_entity.pdbx_description
1 polymer ?
#
loop_
_entity_poly.entity_id
_entity_poly.type
_entity_poly.pdbx_seq_one_letter_code
_entity_poly.pdbx_strand_id
1 'polypeptide(L)'
;MQEICYDIRNIKIKQMSLLQKKVFDLFPSSFGLDLSDLSIKAVWLDREGKQDFIASFGSVPLPPGSVMDGEIINPSAVEAAIKSLLQKAGPRKIKSKKVICSLPETKAFLRIISLPIMEHEETKEAIKWEIEANIPLTLDQVYYDWQVIDKTFTQEKGKMNVLVVAVARNVVDQFQGILEAAGLEPLGLETESIAQARSLLPEKKDKSTTLIVDIGDRRTSFLIAIGSMPCFTSSVPLSSQMITDAISKTMHLSFEEAESLKIKHGLGSVAIKSPVMMAAQPILESIATEIEKSMDFYLTNLRYSEAVDSIIFCGGGSNMNGLLPYMSRRLGRPVEAGNPW
;
A
#
# COMPACT_ATOMS: atom_id res chain seq x y z
N MET A 1 8.08 16.32 1.59
CA MET A 1 7.59 15.15 0.87
C MET A 1 7.06 15.63 -0.48
N GLN A 2 7.95 15.70 -1.45
CA GLN A 2 7.60 16.04 -2.83
C GLN A 2 7.89 14.79 -3.65
N GLU A 3 6.81 14.22 -4.15
CA GLU A 3 6.68 13.41 -5.36
C GLU A 3 7.55 12.15 -5.50
N ILE A 4 7.11 11.04 -4.89
CA ILE A 4 7.29 9.72 -5.47
C ILE A 4 5.94 9.35 -6.10
N CYS A 5 5.49 10.16 -7.04
CA CYS A 5 4.43 9.85 -7.99
C CYS A 5 5.09 9.79 -9.35
N TYR A 6 4.95 8.66 -10.02
CA TYR A 6 5.40 8.54 -11.39
C TYR A 6 4.64 9.54 -12.27
N ASP A 7 5.31 10.62 -12.70
CA ASP A 7 4.73 11.57 -13.67
C ASP A 7 4.82 10.97 -15.07
N ILE A 8 3.71 10.40 -15.51
CA ILE A 8 3.56 9.69 -16.79
C ILE A 8 3.79 10.62 -18.00
N ARG A 9 3.85 11.95 -17.81
CA ARG A 9 3.86 12.91 -18.93
C ARG A 9 5.11 13.74 -19.11
N ASN A 10 6.23 13.46 -18.48
CA ASN A 10 7.42 14.33 -18.64
C ASN A 10 7.11 15.83 -18.48
N ILE A 11 6.19 16.21 -17.62
CA ILE A 11 5.90 17.61 -17.34
C ILE A 11 6.98 18.10 -16.39
N LYS A 12 7.95 18.84 -16.92
CA LYS A 12 8.83 19.67 -16.09
C LYS A 12 7.96 20.60 -15.25
N ILE A 13 7.68 20.20 -14.02
CA ILE A 13 7.12 21.12 -13.02
C ILE A 13 8.28 22.06 -12.66
N LYS A 14 8.34 23.20 -13.34
CA LYS A 14 9.17 24.32 -12.92
C LYS A 14 8.82 24.63 -11.48
N GLN A 15 9.85 24.74 -10.63
CA GLN A 15 9.73 25.33 -9.29
C GLN A 15 8.85 26.59 -9.37
N MET A 16 7.61 26.44 -8.92
CA MET A 16 6.70 27.57 -8.83
C MET A 16 7.02 28.36 -7.57
N SER A 17 7.33 29.63 -7.75
CA SER A 17 7.70 30.56 -6.69
C SER A 17 6.63 30.69 -5.62
N LEU A 18 7.04 31.02 -4.40
CA LEU A 18 6.22 31.26 -3.19
C LEU A 18 5.02 32.20 -3.38
N LEU A 19 4.95 32.93 -4.49
CA LEU A 19 3.86 33.88 -4.82
C LEU A 19 2.62 33.21 -5.44
N GLN A 20 2.67 31.93 -5.81
CA GLN A 20 1.52 31.21 -6.40
C GLN A 20 0.67 30.45 -5.38
N LYS A 21 0.91 30.64 -4.09
CA LYS A 21 0.01 30.15 -3.04
C LYS A 21 -1.29 30.95 -3.04
N LYS A 22 -2.36 30.33 -3.58
CA LYS A 22 -3.75 30.61 -3.27
C LYS A 22 -4.41 31.87 -3.83
N VAL A 23 -4.72 31.88 -5.13
CA VAL A 23 -5.84 32.69 -5.59
C VAL A 23 -6.90 31.85 -6.33
N PHE A 24 -6.54 30.73 -6.96
CA PHE A 24 -7.49 29.76 -7.53
C PHE A 24 -6.89 28.36 -7.38
N ASP A 25 -7.73 27.42 -6.92
CA ASP A 25 -7.43 25.99 -7.00
C ASP A 25 -7.60 25.59 -8.49
N LEU A 26 -6.56 25.88 -9.30
CA LEU A 26 -6.55 25.65 -10.74
C LEU A 26 -6.48 24.16 -11.10
N PHE A 27 -6.29 23.31 -10.11
CA PHE A 27 -6.26 21.87 -10.30
C PHE A 27 -7.54 21.26 -9.73
N PRO A 28 -8.41 20.71 -10.57
CA PRO A 28 -9.53 19.93 -10.06
C PRO A 28 -8.97 18.83 -9.15
N SER A 29 -9.55 18.73 -7.95
CA SER A 29 -9.18 17.72 -6.97
C SER A 29 -9.18 16.33 -7.61
N SER A 30 -8.06 15.62 -7.53
CA SER A 30 -7.98 14.21 -7.90
C SER A 30 -8.64 13.35 -6.83
N PHE A 31 -9.05 12.15 -7.20
CA PHE A 31 -9.49 11.13 -6.25
C PHE A 31 -8.51 9.95 -6.25
N GLY A 32 -8.45 9.23 -5.13
CA GLY A 32 -7.67 8.01 -5.02
C GLY A 32 -8.48 6.80 -5.50
N LEU A 33 -7.83 5.91 -6.24
CA LEU A 33 -8.39 4.64 -6.72
C LEU A 33 -7.47 3.51 -6.29
N ASP A 34 -8.04 2.51 -5.60
CA ASP A 34 -7.40 1.26 -5.27
C ASP A 34 -7.99 0.14 -6.12
N LEU A 35 -7.14 -0.54 -6.89
CA LEU A 35 -7.52 -1.64 -7.76
C LEU A 35 -6.84 -2.91 -7.26
N SER A 36 -7.58 -3.70 -6.51
CA SER A 36 -7.11 -4.98 -5.97
C SER A 36 -7.72 -6.18 -6.71
N ASP A 37 -7.27 -7.41 -6.41
CA ASP A 37 -7.70 -8.63 -7.11
C ASP A 37 -9.22 -8.89 -7.06
N LEU A 38 -9.89 -8.46 -5.98
CA LEU A 38 -11.29 -8.78 -5.74
C LEU A 38 -12.23 -7.56 -5.76
N SER A 39 -11.70 -6.34 -5.70
CA SER A 39 -12.52 -5.13 -5.60
C SER A 39 -11.79 -3.90 -6.09
N ILE A 40 -12.56 -2.91 -6.51
CA ILE A 40 -12.07 -1.57 -6.77
C ILE A 40 -12.69 -0.62 -5.75
N LYS A 41 -11.87 0.25 -5.17
CA LYS A 41 -12.30 1.24 -4.19
C LYS A 41 -11.89 2.64 -4.64
N ALA A 42 -12.70 3.64 -4.34
CA ALA A 42 -12.35 5.03 -4.56
C ALA A 42 -12.65 5.88 -3.33
N VAL A 43 -11.80 6.87 -3.11
CA VAL A 43 -11.99 7.90 -2.09
C VAL A 43 -11.67 9.26 -2.70
N TRP A 44 -12.57 10.20 -2.54
CA TRP A 44 -12.37 11.58 -2.90
C TRP A 44 -12.40 12.44 -1.65
N LEU A 45 -11.27 13.10 -1.37
CA LEU A 45 -11.15 14.09 -0.32
C LEU A 45 -11.41 15.47 -0.89
N ASP A 46 -12.16 16.28 -0.16
CA ASP A 46 -12.39 17.69 -0.44
C ASP A 46 -12.01 18.50 0.80
N ARG A 47 -11.84 19.79 0.64
CA ARG A 47 -11.35 20.68 1.71
C ARG A 47 -12.31 21.83 1.94
N GLU A 48 -12.67 22.03 3.20
CA GLU A 48 -13.42 23.20 3.65
C GLU A 48 -12.54 24.01 4.60
N GLY A 49 -12.11 25.18 4.15
CA GLY A 49 -11.14 25.99 4.88
C GLY A 49 -9.77 25.29 5.03
N LYS A 50 -9.46 24.81 6.23
CA LYS A 50 -8.22 24.07 6.54
C LYS A 50 -8.47 22.58 6.86
N GLN A 51 -9.72 22.15 6.83
CA GLN A 51 -10.09 20.79 7.22
C GLN A 51 -10.41 19.95 5.99
N ASP A 52 -9.75 18.79 5.87
CA ASP A 52 -10.04 17.79 4.86
C ASP A 52 -11.20 16.92 5.33
N PHE A 53 -12.08 16.54 4.40
CA PHE A 53 -13.20 15.62 4.66
C PHE A 53 -13.44 14.69 3.48
N ILE A 54 -14.07 13.53 3.75
CA ILE A 54 -14.45 12.60 2.69
C ILE A 54 -15.66 13.15 1.95
N ALA A 55 -15.46 13.58 0.71
CA ALA A 55 -16.53 14.07 -0.15
C ALA A 55 -17.28 12.92 -0.84
N SER A 56 -16.56 11.85 -1.18
CA SER A 56 -17.13 10.66 -1.80
C SER A 56 -16.28 9.43 -1.53
N PHE A 57 -16.91 8.29 -1.45
CA PHE A 57 -16.24 7.01 -1.40
C PHE A 57 -17.11 5.92 -2.04
N GLY A 58 -16.50 4.82 -2.40
CA GLY A 58 -17.23 3.68 -2.93
C GLY A 58 -16.35 2.45 -3.05
N SER A 59 -17.00 1.30 -3.17
CA SER A 59 -16.38 0.02 -3.46
C SER A 59 -17.28 -0.79 -4.36
N VAL A 60 -16.70 -1.50 -5.32
CA VAL A 60 -17.39 -2.47 -6.16
C VAL A 60 -16.57 -3.76 -6.24
N PRO A 61 -17.19 -4.93 -6.18
CA PRO A 61 -16.50 -6.18 -6.41
C PRO A 61 -16.06 -6.30 -7.86
N LEU A 62 -14.95 -7.00 -8.09
CA LEU A 62 -14.53 -7.46 -9.41
C LEU A 62 -15.02 -8.91 -9.64
N PRO A 63 -15.41 -9.25 -10.88
CA PRO A 63 -15.65 -10.64 -11.23
C PRO A 63 -14.39 -11.48 -10.96
N PRO A 64 -14.52 -12.68 -10.38
CA PRO A 64 -13.38 -13.53 -10.08
C PRO A 64 -12.47 -13.75 -11.29
N GLY A 65 -11.16 -13.65 -11.11
CA GLY A 65 -10.18 -13.81 -12.19
C GLY A 65 -10.02 -12.61 -13.12
N SER A 66 -10.68 -11.48 -12.84
CA SER A 66 -10.49 -10.25 -13.63
C SER A 66 -9.12 -9.62 -13.37
N VAL A 67 -8.63 -9.73 -12.14
CA VAL A 67 -7.27 -9.37 -11.73
C VAL A 67 -6.71 -10.56 -10.94
N MET A 68 -5.46 -10.92 -11.18
CA MET A 68 -4.78 -12.02 -10.50
C MET A 68 -3.34 -11.60 -10.16
N ASP A 69 -2.99 -11.65 -8.88
CA ASP A 69 -1.68 -11.24 -8.37
C ASP A 69 -1.24 -9.85 -8.89
N GLY A 70 -2.19 -8.92 -8.99
CA GLY A 70 -1.97 -7.57 -9.48
C GLY A 70 -1.88 -7.42 -11.01
N GLU A 71 -2.09 -8.47 -11.79
CA GLU A 71 -2.17 -8.40 -13.24
C GLU A 71 -3.62 -8.32 -13.71
N ILE A 72 -3.92 -7.40 -14.62
CA ILE A 72 -5.24 -7.26 -15.23
C ILE A 72 -5.41 -8.33 -16.31
N ILE A 73 -6.22 -9.35 -16.01
CA ILE A 73 -6.49 -10.47 -16.93
C ILE A 73 -7.69 -10.17 -17.83
N ASN A 74 -8.70 -9.48 -17.29
CA ASN A 74 -9.89 -9.10 -18.05
C ASN A 74 -10.09 -7.57 -18.03
N PRO A 75 -9.48 -6.83 -18.97
CA PRO A 75 -9.56 -5.37 -19.01
C PRO A 75 -11.01 -4.84 -19.12
N SER A 76 -11.86 -5.49 -19.91
CA SER A 76 -13.25 -5.06 -20.10
C SER A 76 -14.07 -5.14 -18.82
N ALA A 77 -13.86 -6.18 -18.00
CA ALA A 77 -14.52 -6.32 -16.71
C ALA A 77 -14.03 -5.24 -15.71
N VAL A 78 -12.73 -4.95 -15.69
CA VAL A 78 -12.15 -3.91 -14.83
C VAL A 78 -12.64 -2.53 -15.24
N GLU A 79 -12.66 -2.22 -16.54
CA GLU A 79 -13.21 -0.97 -17.06
C GLU A 79 -14.68 -0.76 -16.67
N ALA A 80 -15.51 -1.79 -16.85
CA ALA A 80 -16.93 -1.76 -16.46
C ALA A 80 -17.10 -1.54 -14.95
N ALA A 81 -16.25 -2.18 -14.14
CA ALA A 81 -16.27 -2.01 -12.69
C ALA A 81 -15.85 -0.59 -12.26
N ILE A 82 -14.82 0.01 -12.87
CA ILE A 82 -14.45 1.41 -12.63
C ILE A 82 -15.62 2.35 -12.95
N LYS A 83 -16.26 2.19 -14.12
CA LYS A 83 -17.42 2.99 -14.50
C LYS A 83 -18.58 2.82 -13.53
N SER A 84 -18.86 1.60 -13.09
CA SER A 84 -19.89 1.30 -12.09
C SER A 84 -19.56 1.96 -10.74
N LEU A 85 -18.30 1.91 -10.31
CA LEU A 85 -17.83 2.54 -9.07
C LEU A 85 -18.09 4.05 -9.09
N LEU A 86 -17.70 4.73 -10.17
CA LEU A 86 -17.89 6.18 -10.32
C LEU A 86 -19.36 6.61 -10.32
N GLN A 87 -20.26 5.74 -10.81
CA GLN A 87 -21.71 5.99 -10.77
C GLN A 87 -22.28 5.80 -9.35
N LYS A 88 -21.77 4.83 -8.58
CA LYS A 88 -22.28 4.44 -7.26
C LYS A 88 -21.63 5.20 -6.11
N ALA A 89 -20.43 5.75 -6.32
CA ALA A 89 -19.71 6.49 -5.28
C ALA A 89 -20.53 7.67 -4.75
N GLY A 90 -20.51 7.83 -3.42
CA GLY A 90 -21.28 8.84 -2.73
C GLY A 90 -20.63 9.26 -1.39
N PRO A 91 -21.20 10.22 -0.65
CA PRO A 91 -22.49 10.92 -0.92
C PRO A 91 -22.44 11.94 -2.08
N ARG A 92 -21.28 12.53 -2.40
CA ARG A 92 -21.12 13.43 -3.54
C ARG A 92 -20.64 12.66 -4.76
N LYS A 93 -21.14 12.99 -5.96
CA LYS A 93 -20.64 12.37 -7.19
C LYS A 93 -19.20 12.81 -7.48
N ILE A 94 -18.32 11.88 -7.76
CA ILE A 94 -16.96 12.15 -8.24
C ILE A 94 -17.08 12.73 -9.65
N LYS A 95 -16.82 14.03 -9.80
CA LYS A 95 -16.85 14.75 -11.09
C LYS A 95 -15.49 14.85 -11.74
N SER A 96 -14.42 14.70 -10.94
CA SER A 96 -13.06 14.76 -11.45
C SER A 96 -12.79 13.54 -12.33
N LYS A 97 -12.09 13.76 -13.44
CA LYS A 97 -11.49 12.70 -14.24
C LYS A 97 -10.07 12.37 -13.78
N LYS A 98 -9.47 13.23 -12.95
CA LYS A 98 -8.11 13.08 -12.47
C LYS A 98 -8.05 12.09 -11.34
N VAL A 99 -7.20 11.09 -11.49
CA VAL A 99 -7.07 9.95 -10.55
C VAL A 99 -5.62 9.71 -10.17
N ILE A 100 -5.40 9.35 -8.91
CA ILE A 100 -4.15 8.73 -8.42
C ILE A 100 -4.51 7.29 -8.10
N CYS A 101 -3.80 6.33 -8.71
CA CYS A 101 -4.11 4.91 -8.57
C CYS A 101 -2.95 4.17 -7.90
N SER A 102 -3.28 3.24 -6.98
CA SER A 102 -2.30 2.34 -6.40
C SER A 102 -1.86 1.28 -7.41
N LEU A 103 -0.55 0.96 -7.40
CA LEU A 103 0.02 -0.17 -8.10
C LEU A 103 0.25 -1.32 -7.10
N PRO A 104 0.03 -2.57 -7.53
CA PRO A 104 0.15 -3.72 -6.65
C PRO A 104 1.57 -3.91 -6.12
N GLU A 105 1.71 -4.09 -4.82
CA GLU A 105 3.01 -4.29 -4.16
C GLU A 105 3.78 -5.49 -4.71
N THR A 106 3.09 -6.54 -5.15
CA THR A 106 3.70 -7.75 -5.71
C THR A 106 4.46 -7.52 -7.02
N LYS A 107 4.20 -6.42 -7.68
CA LYS A 107 4.81 -6.03 -8.97
C LYS A 107 5.77 -4.86 -8.83
N ALA A 108 5.95 -4.37 -7.61
CA ALA A 108 6.83 -3.27 -7.30
C ALA A 108 8.09 -3.76 -6.58
N PHE A 109 9.17 -3.06 -6.85
CA PHE A 109 10.42 -3.19 -6.13
C PHE A 109 10.66 -1.87 -5.40
N LEU A 110 10.75 -1.91 -4.09
CA LEU A 110 11.02 -0.76 -3.25
C LEU A 110 12.23 -1.07 -2.37
N ARG A 111 13.28 -0.25 -2.46
CA ARG A 111 14.48 -0.38 -1.63
C ARG A 111 15.13 0.96 -1.33
N ILE A 112 15.77 1.00 -0.18
CA ILE A 112 16.76 2.03 0.13
C ILE A 112 18.13 1.50 -0.24
N ILE A 113 18.85 2.26 -1.07
CA ILE A 113 20.23 1.99 -1.46
C ILE A 113 21.14 3.07 -0.88
N SER A 114 22.34 2.66 -0.44
CA SER A 114 23.33 3.57 0.13
C SER A 114 24.41 3.83 -0.90
N LEU A 115 24.51 5.08 -1.35
CA LEU A 115 25.45 5.55 -2.36
C LEU A 115 26.47 6.53 -1.73
N PRO A 116 27.68 6.69 -2.27
CA PRO A 116 28.52 7.82 -1.95
C PRO A 116 27.78 9.13 -2.24
N ILE A 117 28.12 10.20 -1.53
CA ILE A 117 27.58 11.53 -1.85
C ILE A 117 28.13 11.94 -3.21
N MET A 118 27.22 12.20 -4.16
CA MET A 118 27.53 12.54 -5.54
C MET A 118 26.49 13.51 -6.09
N GLU A 119 26.75 14.07 -7.26
CA GLU A 119 25.84 14.97 -7.95
C GLU A 119 24.61 14.21 -8.51
N HIS A 120 23.55 14.97 -8.82
CA HIS A 120 22.26 14.41 -9.26
C HIS A 120 22.37 13.48 -10.47
N GLU A 121 23.15 13.87 -11.50
CA GLU A 121 23.31 13.06 -12.71
C GLU A 121 24.14 11.79 -12.44
N GLU A 122 25.15 11.86 -11.59
CA GLU A 122 25.92 10.69 -11.15
C GLU A 122 25.05 9.73 -10.33
N THR A 123 24.21 10.28 -9.46
CA THR A 123 23.24 9.53 -8.68
C THR A 123 22.29 8.75 -9.59
N LYS A 124 21.77 9.40 -10.62
CA LYS A 124 20.88 8.79 -11.61
C LYS A 124 21.53 7.60 -12.33
N GLU A 125 22.79 7.73 -12.74
CA GLU A 125 23.50 6.61 -13.35
C GLU A 125 23.80 5.49 -12.35
N ALA A 126 24.21 5.81 -11.13
CA ALA A 126 24.44 4.83 -10.08
C ALA A 126 23.17 4.02 -9.76
N ILE A 127 22.00 4.68 -9.73
CA ILE A 127 20.71 4.01 -9.51
C ILE A 127 20.39 3.03 -10.63
N LYS A 128 20.68 3.33 -11.87
CA LYS A 128 20.47 2.40 -12.99
C LYS A 128 21.26 1.10 -12.79
N TRP A 129 22.52 1.20 -12.39
CA TRP A 129 23.35 0.03 -12.08
C TRP A 129 22.79 -0.79 -10.91
N GLU A 130 22.30 -0.11 -9.88
CA GLU A 130 21.68 -0.80 -8.74
C GLU A 130 20.38 -1.51 -9.11
N ILE A 131 19.58 -0.92 -10.00
CA ILE A 131 18.36 -1.56 -10.53
C ILE A 131 18.73 -2.82 -11.29
N GLU A 132 19.68 -2.73 -12.23
CA GLU A 132 20.12 -3.89 -13.04
C GLU A 132 20.75 -5.01 -12.18
N ALA A 133 21.43 -4.64 -11.09
CA ALA A 133 22.04 -5.61 -10.18
C ALA A 133 21.05 -6.32 -9.26
N ASN A 134 19.91 -5.69 -8.94
CA ASN A 134 19.00 -6.18 -7.92
C ASN A 134 17.61 -6.62 -8.42
N ILE A 135 17.22 -6.21 -9.62
CA ILE A 135 15.91 -6.53 -10.21
C ILE A 135 16.13 -7.51 -11.38
N PRO A 136 15.38 -8.61 -11.46
CA PRO A 136 15.52 -9.58 -12.55
C PRO A 136 14.84 -9.10 -13.86
N LEU A 137 14.90 -7.80 -14.13
CA LEU A 137 14.37 -7.12 -15.32
C LEU A 137 15.39 -6.09 -15.79
N THR A 138 15.45 -5.86 -17.08
CA THR A 138 16.31 -4.85 -17.69
C THR A 138 15.70 -3.44 -17.56
N LEU A 139 16.51 -2.39 -17.64
CA LEU A 139 16.03 -1.00 -17.47
C LEU A 139 14.94 -0.60 -18.47
N ASP A 140 14.95 -1.16 -19.67
CA ASP A 140 13.91 -0.94 -20.67
C ASP A 140 12.59 -1.64 -20.34
N GLN A 141 12.59 -2.61 -19.43
CA GLN A 141 11.42 -3.35 -18.97
C GLN A 141 10.78 -2.78 -17.71
N VAL A 142 11.38 -1.75 -17.09
CA VAL A 142 10.87 -1.12 -15.87
C VAL A 142 10.63 0.38 -16.04
N TYR A 143 9.64 0.88 -15.30
CA TYR A 143 9.58 2.29 -14.91
C TYR A 143 10.16 2.39 -13.50
N TYR A 144 10.96 3.41 -13.24
CA TYR A 144 11.53 3.64 -11.92
C TYR A 144 11.54 5.11 -11.58
N ASP A 145 11.48 5.37 -10.29
CA ASP A 145 11.64 6.70 -9.71
C ASP A 145 12.46 6.60 -8.43
N TRP A 146 13.04 7.70 -7.98
CA TRP A 146 13.91 7.72 -6.84
C TRP A 146 13.91 9.06 -6.11
N GLN A 147 14.21 8.99 -4.81
CA GLN A 147 14.30 10.15 -3.95
C GLN A 147 15.47 10.02 -2.99
N VAL A 148 16.30 11.07 -2.91
CA VAL A 148 17.32 11.16 -1.87
C VAL A 148 16.64 11.35 -0.52
N ILE A 149 16.97 10.46 0.42
CA ILE A 149 16.46 10.51 1.78
C ILE A 149 17.29 11.51 2.60
N ASP A 150 16.63 12.23 3.51
CA ASP A 150 17.29 13.18 4.39
C ASP A 150 18.50 12.54 5.09
N LYS A 151 19.59 13.31 5.19
CA LYS A 151 20.86 12.90 5.82
C LYS A 151 20.71 12.41 7.27
N THR A 152 19.61 12.77 7.94
CA THR A 152 19.30 12.29 9.30
C THR A 152 19.07 10.79 9.37
N PHE A 153 18.76 10.14 8.25
CA PHE A 153 18.57 8.68 8.14
C PHE A 153 19.82 7.93 7.67
N THR A 154 20.92 8.66 7.39
CA THR A 154 22.17 8.05 6.92
C THR A 154 23.12 7.88 8.09
N GLN A 155 23.48 6.63 8.41
CA GLN A 155 24.39 6.32 9.55
C GLN A 155 25.87 6.42 9.18
N GLU A 156 26.20 6.29 7.90
CA GLU A 156 27.59 6.27 7.43
C GLU A 156 28.04 7.64 6.90
N LYS A 157 29.18 8.13 7.41
CA LYS A 157 29.79 9.38 6.94
C LYS A 157 30.18 9.25 5.46
N GLY A 158 29.85 10.25 4.65
CA GLY A 158 30.20 10.30 3.22
C GLY A 158 29.25 9.52 2.31
N LYS A 159 28.16 8.98 2.85
CA LYS A 159 27.11 8.31 2.07
C LYS A 159 25.79 9.05 2.14
N MET A 160 24.95 8.81 1.15
CA MET A 160 23.56 9.22 1.10
C MET A 160 22.67 8.00 0.85
N ASN A 161 21.50 7.99 1.44
CA ASN A 161 20.49 6.97 1.20
C ASN A 161 19.50 7.46 0.13
N VAL A 162 19.14 6.58 -0.77
CA VAL A 162 18.21 6.86 -1.86
C VAL A 162 17.12 5.80 -1.83
N LEU A 163 15.87 6.23 -1.72
CA LEU A 163 14.73 5.36 -1.93
C LEU A 163 14.55 5.18 -3.42
N VAL A 164 14.53 3.95 -3.88
CA VAL A 164 14.29 3.58 -5.27
C VAL A 164 13.03 2.74 -5.34
N VAL A 165 12.16 3.09 -6.27
CA VAL A 165 10.95 2.33 -6.60
C VAL A 165 11.01 1.98 -8.08
N ALA A 166 10.80 0.72 -8.40
CA ALA A 166 10.72 0.25 -9.79
C ALA A 166 9.52 -0.70 -9.96
N VAL A 167 8.84 -0.57 -11.09
CA VAL A 167 7.68 -1.41 -11.44
C VAL A 167 7.81 -1.86 -12.90
N ALA A 168 7.43 -3.09 -13.19
CA ALA A 168 7.46 -3.61 -14.55
C ALA A 168 6.58 -2.76 -15.49
N ARG A 169 7.11 -2.42 -16.68
CA ARG A 169 6.41 -1.56 -17.67
C ARG A 169 5.05 -2.08 -18.04
N ASN A 170 4.96 -3.36 -18.34
CA ASN A 170 3.70 -3.97 -18.73
C ASN A 170 2.59 -3.76 -17.69
N VAL A 171 2.92 -3.77 -16.39
CA VAL A 171 1.95 -3.51 -15.32
C VAL A 171 1.52 -2.05 -15.33
N VAL A 172 2.46 -1.12 -15.37
CA VAL A 172 2.17 0.33 -15.40
C VAL A 172 1.34 0.66 -16.63
N ASP A 173 1.73 0.17 -17.81
CA ASP A 173 1.03 0.42 -19.07
C ASP A 173 -0.40 -0.15 -19.07
N GLN A 174 -0.60 -1.34 -18.46
CA GLN A 174 -1.94 -1.92 -18.29
C GLN A 174 -2.82 -1.06 -17.39
N PHE A 175 -2.29 -0.62 -16.24
CA PHE A 175 -3.05 0.25 -15.32
C PHE A 175 -3.38 1.59 -15.96
N GLN A 176 -2.41 2.22 -16.63
CA GLN A 176 -2.65 3.45 -17.35
C GLN A 176 -3.73 3.27 -18.43
N GLY A 177 -3.58 2.26 -19.29
CA GLY A 177 -4.51 1.98 -20.38
C GLY A 177 -5.94 1.74 -19.90
N ILE A 178 -6.13 1.01 -18.78
CA ILE A 178 -7.48 0.75 -18.25
C ILE A 178 -8.12 2.01 -17.64
N LEU A 179 -7.33 2.86 -16.99
CA LEU A 179 -7.82 4.14 -16.46
C LEU A 179 -8.26 5.06 -17.60
N GLU A 180 -7.45 5.17 -18.66
CA GLU A 180 -7.75 5.98 -19.84
C GLU A 180 -9.00 5.43 -20.58
N ALA A 181 -9.14 4.11 -20.74
CA ALA A 181 -10.31 3.46 -21.32
C ALA A 181 -11.59 3.72 -20.48
N ALA A 182 -11.47 3.82 -19.16
CA ALA A 182 -12.57 4.21 -18.30
C ALA A 182 -12.91 5.72 -18.35
N GLY A 183 -12.17 6.52 -19.14
CA GLY A 183 -12.37 7.96 -19.32
C GLY A 183 -11.71 8.80 -18.23
N LEU A 184 -10.75 8.22 -17.49
CA LEU A 184 -9.98 8.88 -16.44
C LEU A 184 -8.64 9.41 -16.97
N GLU A 185 -8.08 10.37 -16.25
CA GLU A 185 -6.77 10.98 -16.47
C GLU A 185 -5.87 10.64 -15.29
N PRO A 186 -4.98 9.64 -15.40
CA PRO A 186 -4.06 9.31 -14.32
C PRO A 186 -3.05 10.45 -14.13
N LEU A 187 -3.06 11.05 -12.94
CA LEU A 187 -2.07 12.04 -12.52
C LEU A 187 -0.84 11.40 -11.91
N GLY A 188 -0.99 10.21 -11.34
CA GLY A 188 0.08 9.46 -10.74
C GLY A 188 -0.33 8.01 -10.51
N LEU A 189 0.68 7.15 -10.58
CA LEU A 189 0.61 5.76 -10.16
C LEU A 189 1.64 5.57 -9.05
N GLU A 190 1.22 5.06 -7.90
CA GLU A 190 2.10 4.87 -6.75
C GLU A 190 1.92 3.47 -6.17
N THR A 191 2.93 2.93 -5.50
CA THR A 191 2.78 1.63 -4.86
C THR A 191 1.87 1.70 -3.65
N GLU A 192 1.16 0.62 -3.35
CA GLU A 192 0.30 0.51 -2.17
C GLU A 192 1.04 0.90 -0.88
N SER A 193 2.29 0.46 -0.73
CA SER A 193 3.13 0.75 0.44
C SER A 193 3.39 2.24 0.66
N ILE A 194 3.64 3.00 -0.42
CA ILE A 194 3.84 4.46 -0.33
C ILE A 194 2.54 5.15 0.07
N ALA A 195 1.42 4.75 -0.54
CA ALA A 195 0.11 5.29 -0.20
C ALA A 195 -0.26 5.00 1.26
N GLN A 196 0.01 3.78 1.74
CA GLN A 196 -0.22 3.36 3.12
C GLN A 196 0.64 4.14 4.11
N ALA A 197 1.96 4.25 3.85
CA ALA A 197 2.86 5.04 4.70
C ALA A 197 2.37 6.48 4.85
N ARG A 198 2.00 7.12 3.73
CA ARG A 198 1.52 8.50 3.72
C ARG A 198 0.19 8.68 4.45
N SER A 199 -0.72 7.68 4.36
CA SER A 199 -2.04 7.78 4.98
C SER A 199 -2.06 7.43 6.46
N LEU A 200 -1.20 6.51 6.91
CA LEU A 200 -1.23 5.97 8.27
C LEU A 200 -0.18 6.57 9.19
N LEU A 201 0.91 7.12 8.61
CA LEU A 201 2.01 7.67 9.38
C LEU A 201 2.00 9.19 9.26
N PRO A 202 1.89 9.91 10.38
CA PRO A 202 1.91 11.37 10.35
C PRO A 202 3.27 11.88 9.88
N GLU A 203 3.26 13.02 9.18
CA GLU A 203 4.46 13.79 8.85
C GLU A 203 5.12 14.32 10.13
N LYS A 204 5.63 13.45 10.97
CA LYS A 204 6.41 13.85 12.14
C LYS A 204 7.88 13.85 11.76
N LYS A 205 8.63 14.79 12.31
CA LYS A 205 10.12 14.77 12.38
C LYS A 205 10.62 13.63 13.28
N ASP A 206 9.71 12.80 13.73
CA ASP A 206 9.96 11.66 14.59
C ASP A 206 10.55 10.52 13.74
N LYS A 207 11.62 9.92 14.23
CA LYS A 207 12.33 8.81 13.61
C LYS A 207 11.78 7.45 14.07
N SER A 208 10.59 7.40 14.63
CA SER A 208 9.99 6.14 15.08
C SER A 208 9.86 5.16 13.91
N THR A 209 10.23 3.91 14.18
CA THR A 209 10.12 2.82 13.22
C THR A 209 8.79 2.12 13.40
N THR A 210 7.98 2.10 12.36
CA THR A 210 6.67 1.47 12.38
C THR A 210 6.61 0.33 11.36
N LEU A 211 6.09 -0.83 11.79
CA LEU A 211 5.69 -1.91 10.90
C LEU A 211 4.20 -1.78 10.62
N ILE A 212 3.83 -1.64 9.36
CA ILE A 212 2.44 -1.71 8.89
C ILE A 212 2.20 -3.11 8.34
N VAL A 213 1.12 -3.74 8.79
CA VAL A 213 0.67 -5.07 8.37
C VAL A 213 -0.69 -4.91 7.70
N ASP A 214 -0.73 -5.05 6.39
CA ASP A 214 -1.97 -4.99 5.60
C ASP A 214 -2.48 -6.40 5.34
N ILE A 215 -3.58 -6.77 6.01
CA ILE A 215 -4.24 -8.07 5.78
C ILE A 215 -5.31 -7.89 4.72
N GLY A 216 -4.93 -8.19 3.49
CA GLY A 216 -5.83 -8.19 2.34
C GLY A 216 -6.62 -9.49 2.17
N ASP A 217 -7.44 -9.53 1.12
CA ASP A 217 -8.25 -10.70 0.80
C ASP A 217 -7.43 -11.85 0.23
N ARG A 218 -6.36 -11.57 -0.52
CA ARG A 218 -5.50 -12.56 -1.17
C ARG A 218 -4.11 -12.67 -0.56
N ARG A 219 -3.63 -11.62 0.04
CA ARG A 219 -2.25 -11.50 0.55
C ARG A 219 -2.20 -10.69 1.82
N THR A 220 -1.12 -10.86 2.56
CA THR A 220 -0.72 -9.94 3.64
C THR A 220 0.58 -9.26 3.21
N SER A 221 0.59 -7.94 3.24
CA SER A 221 1.77 -7.12 2.95
C SER A 221 2.33 -6.52 4.23
N PHE A 222 3.64 -6.39 4.26
CA PHE A 222 4.40 -5.83 5.37
C PHE A 222 5.20 -4.65 4.87
N LEU A 223 5.09 -3.54 5.55
CA LEU A 223 5.84 -2.33 5.27
C LEU A 223 6.51 -1.85 6.54
N ILE A 224 7.84 -1.73 6.54
CA ILE A 224 8.57 -1.04 7.60
C ILE A 224 8.90 0.36 7.12
N ALA A 225 8.56 1.35 7.93
CA ALA A 225 8.84 2.75 7.66
C ALA A 225 9.51 3.41 8.85
N ILE A 226 10.44 4.34 8.57
CA ILE A 226 11.05 5.22 9.57
C ILE A 226 10.44 6.61 9.41
N GLY A 227 9.74 7.09 10.42
CA GLY A 227 8.82 8.22 10.24
C GLY A 227 7.76 7.86 9.20
N SER A 228 7.61 8.66 8.15
CA SER A 228 6.72 8.37 7.02
C SER A 228 7.44 7.79 5.79
N MET A 229 8.74 7.42 5.92
CA MET A 229 9.56 6.92 4.82
C MET A 229 9.54 5.40 4.76
N PRO A 230 9.01 4.77 3.71
CA PRO A 230 9.11 3.33 3.50
C PRO A 230 10.57 2.88 3.36
N CYS A 231 10.94 1.83 4.09
CA CYS A 231 12.31 1.30 4.08
C CYS A 231 12.38 -0.12 3.56
N PHE A 232 11.35 -0.89 3.81
CA PHE A 232 11.29 -2.30 3.45
C PHE A 232 9.84 -2.71 3.20
N THR A 233 9.63 -3.48 2.15
CA THR A 233 8.33 -4.11 1.86
C THR A 233 8.51 -5.59 1.58
N SER A 234 7.53 -6.37 1.98
CA SER A 234 7.38 -7.76 1.59
C SER A 234 5.90 -8.16 1.54
N SER A 235 5.59 -9.25 0.87
CA SER A 235 4.22 -9.74 0.74
C SER A 235 4.20 -11.27 0.71
N VAL A 236 3.26 -11.85 1.44
CA VAL A 236 3.10 -13.31 1.52
C VAL A 236 1.66 -13.72 1.18
N PRO A 237 1.46 -14.93 0.61
CA PRO A 237 0.14 -15.43 0.26
C PRO A 237 -0.65 -15.94 1.48
N LEU A 238 -0.61 -15.22 2.60
CA LEU A 238 -1.45 -15.43 3.77
C LEU A 238 -2.54 -14.36 3.74
N SER A 239 -3.79 -14.73 3.93
CA SER A 239 -4.87 -13.80 3.61
C SER A 239 -6.13 -13.98 4.45
N SER A 240 -6.98 -12.97 4.43
CA SER A 240 -8.31 -13.01 5.06
C SER A 240 -9.18 -14.11 4.46
N GLN A 241 -9.07 -14.38 3.14
CA GLN A 241 -9.80 -15.46 2.47
C GLN A 241 -9.36 -16.83 2.97
N MET A 242 -8.07 -17.06 3.21
CA MET A 242 -7.59 -18.33 3.77
C MET A 242 -8.19 -18.62 5.16
N ILE A 243 -8.44 -17.57 5.96
CA ILE A 243 -9.13 -17.72 7.24
C ILE A 243 -10.58 -18.20 7.00
N THR A 244 -11.28 -17.61 6.02
CA THR A 244 -12.64 -18.02 5.65
C THR A 244 -12.68 -19.46 5.17
N ASP A 245 -11.72 -19.85 4.31
CA ASP A 245 -11.61 -21.23 3.81
C ASP A 245 -11.35 -22.23 4.95
N ALA A 246 -10.51 -21.86 5.93
CA ALA A 246 -10.25 -22.69 7.09
C ALA A 246 -11.50 -22.88 7.97
N ILE A 247 -12.28 -21.79 8.17
CA ILE A 247 -13.56 -21.84 8.88
C ILE A 247 -14.56 -22.73 8.13
N SER A 248 -14.71 -22.52 6.81
CA SER A 248 -15.58 -23.31 5.93
C SER A 248 -15.28 -24.81 6.05
N LYS A 249 -14.01 -25.20 5.93
CA LYS A 249 -13.55 -26.58 6.02
C LYS A 249 -13.76 -27.17 7.41
N THR A 250 -13.42 -26.44 8.47
CA THR A 250 -13.46 -26.93 9.85
C THR A 250 -14.90 -27.09 10.36
N MET A 251 -15.80 -26.22 9.92
CA MET A 251 -17.19 -26.18 10.38
C MET A 251 -18.17 -26.75 9.36
N HIS A 252 -17.68 -27.24 8.20
CA HIS A 252 -18.50 -27.77 7.11
C HIS A 252 -19.57 -26.79 6.62
N LEU A 253 -19.19 -25.50 6.48
CA LEU A 253 -20.04 -24.41 6.01
C LEU A 253 -19.71 -24.06 4.55
N SER A 254 -20.66 -23.44 3.84
CA SER A 254 -20.34 -22.77 2.57
C SER A 254 -19.37 -21.61 2.81
N PHE A 255 -18.71 -21.14 1.76
CA PHE A 255 -17.80 -20.00 1.86
C PHE A 255 -18.52 -18.74 2.39
N GLU A 256 -19.72 -18.48 1.87
CA GLU A 256 -20.55 -17.32 2.25
C GLU A 256 -20.96 -17.37 3.72
N GLU A 257 -21.34 -18.56 4.23
CA GLU A 257 -21.68 -18.76 5.64
C GLU A 257 -20.44 -18.57 6.53
N ALA A 258 -19.30 -19.12 6.13
CA ALA A 258 -18.03 -18.97 6.86
C ALA A 258 -17.57 -17.50 6.87
N GLU A 259 -17.68 -16.77 5.75
CA GLU A 259 -17.35 -15.36 5.68
C GLU A 259 -18.27 -14.52 6.59
N SER A 260 -19.57 -14.78 6.53
CA SER A 260 -20.56 -14.13 7.42
C SER A 260 -20.26 -14.40 8.90
N LEU A 261 -19.87 -15.61 9.23
CA LEU A 261 -19.50 -16.01 10.60
C LEU A 261 -18.22 -15.28 11.05
N LYS A 262 -17.20 -15.23 10.18
CA LYS A 262 -15.94 -14.50 10.42
C LYS A 262 -16.19 -13.03 10.70
N ILE A 263 -16.99 -12.36 9.86
CA ILE A 263 -17.31 -10.94 10.00
C ILE A 263 -18.10 -10.68 11.29
N LYS A 264 -19.13 -11.51 11.58
CA LYS A 264 -20.04 -11.28 12.69
C LYS A 264 -19.43 -11.58 14.06
N HIS A 265 -18.65 -12.64 14.15
CA HIS A 265 -18.13 -13.14 15.44
C HIS A 265 -16.62 -12.94 15.60
N GLY A 266 -15.87 -12.91 14.51
CA GLY A 266 -14.42 -12.83 14.56
C GLY A 266 -13.81 -13.97 15.37
N LEU A 267 -12.74 -13.70 16.08
CA LEU A 267 -12.09 -14.66 16.98
C LEU A 267 -12.84 -14.84 18.30
N GLY A 268 -13.81 -13.96 18.59
CA GLY A 268 -14.52 -13.94 19.86
C GLY A 268 -13.67 -13.46 21.04
N SER A 269 -14.03 -13.88 22.25
CA SER A 269 -13.19 -13.62 23.42
C SER A 269 -11.94 -14.50 23.38
N VAL A 270 -10.77 -13.89 23.51
CA VAL A 270 -9.48 -14.62 23.51
C VAL A 270 -9.36 -15.62 24.68
N ALA A 271 -10.23 -15.49 25.67
CA ALA A 271 -10.29 -16.41 26.81
C ALA A 271 -11.02 -17.73 26.49
N ILE A 272 -11.84 -17.76 25.43
CA ILE A 272 -12.63 -18.93 25.04
C ILE A 272 -12.24 -19.32 23.63
N LYS A 273 -11.66 -20.51 23.45
CA LYS A 273 -11.31 -21.03 22.10
C LYS A 273 -12.61 -21.35 21.34
N SER A 274 -13.09 -20.35 20.57
CA SER A 274 -14.21 -20.57 19.67
C SER A 274 -13.80 -21.44 18.47
N PRO A 275 -14.72 -22.15 17.81
CA PRO A 275 -14.41 -22.92 16.59
C PRO A 275 -13.77 -22.03 15.50
N VAL A 276 -14.20 -20.79 15.36
CA VAL A 276 -13.61 -19.80 14.44
C VAL A 276 -12.16 -19.50 14.81
N MET A 277 -11.88 -19.31 16.09
CA MET A 277 -10.52 -19.10 16.59
C MET A 277 -9.63 -20.32 16.30
N MET A 278 -10.12 -21.52 16.54
CA MET A 278 -9.36 -22.75 16.29
C MET A 278 -9.04 -22.92 14.80
N ALA A 279 -9.98 -22.60 13.92
CA ALA A 279 -9.78 -22.66 12.46
C ALA A 279 -8.80 -21.57 11.96
N ALA A 280 -8.88 -20.35 12.50
CA ALA A 280 -8.05 -19.23 12.10
C ALA A 280 -6.61 -19.31 12.65
N GLN A 281 -6.41 -19.94 13.80
CA GLN A 281 -5.14 -19.92 14.55
C GLN A 281 -3.91 -20.28 13.70
N PRO A 282 -3.87 -21.35 12.89
CA PRO A 282 -2.68 -21.68 12.11
C PRO A 282 -2.26 -20.58 11.15
N ILE A 283 -3.22 -19.89 10.54
CA ILE A 283 -2.97 -18.79 9.59
C ILE A 283 -2.46 -17.57 10.35
N LEU A 284 -3.07 -17.25 11.48
CA LEU A 284 -2.66 -16.13 12.33
C LEU A 284 -1.26 -16.33 12.92
N GLU A 285 -0.90 -17.55 13.31
CA GLU A 285 0.46 -17.90 13.75
C GLU A 285 1.48 -17.74 12.61
N SER A 286 1.10 -18.13 11.39
CA SER A 286 1.95 -17.93 10.22
C SER A 286 2.16 -16.44 9.93
N ILE A 287 1.12 -15.60 10.02
CA ILE A 287 1.23 -14.14 9.88
C ILE A 287 2.13 -13.57 10.98
N ALA A 288 1.96 -14.00 12.23
CA ALA A 288 2.82 -13.54 13.33
C ALA A 288 4.29 -13.91 13.11
N THR A 289 4.56 -15.11 12.60
CA THR A 289 5.92 -15.55 12.24
C THR A 289 6.53 -14.69 11.13
N GLU A 290 5.76 -14.32 10.11
CA GLU A 290 6.24 -13.44 9.04
C GLU A 290 6.48 -11.99 9.54
N ILE A 291 5.70 -11.53 10.51
CA ILE A 291 5.96 -10.26 11.23
C ILE A 291 7.32 -10.32 11.92
N GLU A 292 7.57 -11.38 12.70
CA GLU A 292 8.84 -11.59 13.40
C GLU A 292 10.02 -11.65 12.43
N LYS A 293 9.91 -12.41 11.33
CA LYS A 293 10.92 -12.48 10.26
C LYS A 293 11.19 -11.12 9.60
N SER A 294 10.15 -10.35 9.33
CA SER A 294 10.29 -9.02 8.73
C SER A 294 11.02 -8.06 9.64
N MET A 295 10.74 -8.09 10.94
CA MET A 295 11.47 -7.31 11.94
C MET A 295 12.93 -7.75 12.07
N ASP A 296 13.19 -9.06 12.09
CA ASP A 296 14.55 -9.60 12.18
C ASP A 296 15.35 -9.25 10.91
N PHE A 297 14.76 -9.37 9.74
CA PHE A 297 15.39 -8.99 8.47
C PHE A 297 15.77 -7.50 8.45
N TYR A 298 14.87 -6.63 8.94
CA TYR A 298 15.12 -5.21 9.04
C TYR A 298 16.33 -4.90 9.93
N LEU A 299 16.45 -5.53 11.10
CA LEU A 299 17.53 -5.32 12.04
C LEU A 299 18.87 -5.89 11.53
N THR A 300 18.85 -7.08 10.96
CA THR A 300 20.08 -7.82 10.61
C THR A 300 20.61 -7.47 9.23
N ASN A 301 19.75 -7.42 8.23
CA ASN A 301 20.17 -7.29 6.82
C ASN A 301 20.21 -5.84 6.36
N LEU A 302 19.29 -5.01 6.83
CA LEU A 302 19.30 -3.59 6.50
C LEU A 302 20.17 -2.78 7.48
N ARG A 303 20.70 -3.43 8.53
CA ARG A 303 21.63 -2.84 9.52
C ARG A 303 21.12 -1.56 10.17
N TYR A 304 19.80 -1.43 10.32
CA TYR A 304 19.24 -0.37 11.13
C TYR A 304 19.44 -0.68 12.61
N SER A 305 19.88 0.30 13.39
CA SER A 305 20.25 0.11 14.82
C SER A 305 19.03 0.12 15.74
N GLU A 306 17.88 0.53 15.26
CA GLU A 306 16.69 0.75 16.09
C GLU A 306 15.65 -0.31 15.81
N ALA A 307 15.08 -0.87 16.88
CA ALA A 307 14.01 -1.84 16.78
C ALA A 307 12.71 -1.18 16.27
N VAL A 308 11.78 -1.98 15.76
CA VAL A 308 10.43 -1.52 15.43
C VAL A 308 9.73 -1.05 16.72
N ASP A 309 9.28 0.19 16.75
CA ASP A 309 8.63 0.82 17.93
C ASP A 309 7.15 0.47 18.02
N SER A 310 6.46 0.43 16.88
CA SER A 310 5.02 0.20 16.81
C SER A 310 4.62 -0.71 15.65
N ILE A 311 3.51 -1.41 15.82
CA ILE A 311 2.92 -2.26 14.80
C ILE A 311 1.49 -1.80 14.54
N ILE A 312 1.19 -1.44 13.29
CA ILE A 312 -0.12 -0.99 12.83
C ILE A 312 -0.71 -2.04 11.89
N PHE A 313 -1.94 -2.44 12.15
CA PHE A 313 -2.70 -3.33 11.27
C PHE A 313 -3.71 -2.54 10.45
N CYS A 314 -3.75 -2.83 9.15
CA CYS A 314 -4.72 -2.26 8.21
C CYS A 314 -5.23 -3.34 7.24
N GLY A 315 -5.98 -2.93 6.22
CA GLY A 315 -6.64 -3.83 5.29
C GLY A 315 -7.96 -4.40 5.83
N GLY A 316 -8.71 -5.05 4.94
CA GLY A 316 -10.05 -5.58 5.27
C GLY A 316 -10.01 -6.65 6.36
N GLY A 317 -8.99 -7.51 6.33
CA GLY A 317 -8.82 -8.59 7.30
C GLY A 317 -8.52 -8.11 8.72
N SER A 318 -7.94 -6.91 8.87
CA SER A 318 -7.63 -6.34 10.19
C SER A 318 -8.88 -5.98 11.01
N ASN A 319 -10.03 -5.83 10.35
CA ASN A 319 -11.30 -5.54 11.00
C ASN A 319 -11.92 -6.75 11.72
N MET A 320 -11.31 -7.93 11.61
CA MET A 320 -11.81 -9.12 12.28
C MET A 320 -11.79 -8.93 13.80
N ASN A 321 -12.96 -9.03 14.42
CA ASN A 321 -13.11 -8.83 15.85
C ASN A 321 -12.19 -9.76 16.66
N GLY A 322 -11.47 -9.22 17.64
CA GLY A 322 -10.52 -9.96 18.48
C GLY A 322 -9.14 -10.17 17.87
N LEU A 323 -8.89 -9.77 16.61
CA LEU A 323 -7.59 -9.96 15.95
C LEU A 323 -6.48 -9.14 16.62
N LEU A 324 -6.67 -7.85 16.82
CA LEU A 324 -5.63 -6.99 17.40
C LEU A 324 -5.22 -7.41 18.82
N PRO A 325 -6.15 -7.71 19.76
CA PRO A 325 -5.81 -8.26 21.06
C PRO A 325 -5.10 -9.62 21.00
N TYR A 326 -5.45 -10.47 20.02
CA TYR A 326 -4.77 -11.73 19.79
C TYR A 326 -3.32 -11.49 19.36
N MET A 327 -3.11 -10.70 18.31
CA MET A 327 -1.78 -10.39 17.77
C MET A 327 -0.90 -9.67 18.79
N SER A 328 -1.46 -8.72 19.56
CA SER A 328 -0.73 -8.02 20.61
C SER A 328 -0.17 -8.99 21.66
N ARG A 329 -0.99 -9.97 22.07
CA ARG A 329 -0.58 -11.02 23.03
C ARG A 329 0.45 -11.96 22.41
N ARG A 330 0.24 -12.39 21.17
CA ARG A 330 1.13 -13.33 20.46
C ARG A 330 2.51 -12.73 20.20
N LEU A 331 2.57 -11.46 19.84
CA LEU A 331 3.81 -10.75 19.56
C LEU A 331 4.47 -10.16 20.81
N GLY A 332 3.79 -10.18 21.97
CA GLY A 332 4.30 -9.63 23.22
C GLY A 332 4.48 -8.10 23.21
N ARG A 333 3.79 -7.39 22.31
CA ARG A 333 3.88 -5.92 22.15
C ARG A 333 2.57 -5.31 21.67
N PRO A 334 2.34 -4.02 21.90
CA PRO A 334 1.13 -3.34 21.44
C PRO A 334 0.97 -3.40 19.92
N VAL A 335 -0.28 -3.62 19.50
CA VAL A 335 -0.70 -3.61 18.10
C VAL A 335 -1.89 -2.67 17.99
N GLU A 336 -1.87 -1.79 17.02
CA GLU A 336 -2.89 -0.75 16.81
C GLU A 336 -3.60 -0.92 15.46
N ALA A 337 -4.85 -0.43 15.38
CA ALA A 337 -5.53 -0.30 14.10
C ALA A 337 -5.03 0.95 13.37
N GLY A 338 -4.79 0.82 12.07
CA GLY A 338 -4.46 1.96 11.23
C GLY A 338 -5.60 2.96 11.19
N ASN A 339 -5.27 4.23 11.43
CA ASN A 339 -6.23 5.33 11.38
C ASN A 339 -5.69 6.41 10.43
N PRO A 340 -6.28 6.56 9.23
CA PRO A 340 -5.85 7.56 8.25
C PRO A 340 -6.37 8.97 8.53
N TRP A 341 -7.10 9.19 9.64
CA TRP A 341 -7.79 10.46 9.99
C TRP A 341 -7.12 11.22 11.12
#